data_2b0946ea8837e5e2a7d9206366a6eb85
#
_entry.id   2b0946ea8837e5e2a7d9206366a6eb85
#
_cell.length_a   1.000
_cell.length_b   1.000
_cell.length_c   1.000
_cell.angle_alpha   90.00
_cell.angle_beta   90.00
_cell.angle_gamma   90.00
#
_symmetry.space_group_name_H-M   'P 1'
#
loop_
_entity.id
_entity.type
_entity.pdbx_description
1 polymer ?
#
loop_
_entity_poly.entity_id
_entity_poly.type
_entity_poly.pdbx_seq_one_letter_code
_entity_poly.pdbx_strand_id
1 'polypeptide(L)'
;MRKILLAVVVLTASLLAGDVWQSKDLVQPKDVAADIKSPLVLYVGFPVLFRAAHIPGSVYAGPGSKTEGIEMLKKAVEGQPKNRAIIVYCGCCPWEKCPNMRPAFTALREMGYTNLKAMAIPENLKTDWTDKGYPIERRAE
;
A
#
# COMPACT_ATOMS: atom_id res chain seq x y z
N MET A 1 61.11 21.21 7.34
CA MET A 1 59.79 20.97 8.00
C MET A 1 58.72 20.79 6.90
N ARG A 2 58.36 19.56 6.63
CA ARG A 2 57.32 19.22 5.61
C ARG A 2 55.97 19.27 6.29
N LYS A 3 55.10 20.21 5.90
CA LYS A 3 53.70 20.27 6.35
C LYS A 3 52.90 19.27 5.55
N ILE A 4 52.46 18.18 6.19
CA ILE A 4 51.55 17.22 5.62
C ILE A 4 50.12 17.78 5.79
N LEU A 5 49.50 18.21 4.68
CA LEU A 5 48.08 18.55 4.65
C LEU A 5 47.28 17.22 4.59
N LEU A 6 46.61 16.84 5.67
CA LEU A 6 45.60 15.80 5.67
C LEU A 6 44.34 16.37 5.02
N ALA A 7 44.06 15.93 3.79
CA ALA A 7 42.80 16.19 3.14
C ALA A 7 41.76 15.22 3.73
N VAL A 8 40.84 15.76 4.53
CA VAL A 8 39.68 15.02 5.02
C VAL A 8 38.67 14.93 3.87
N VAL A 9 38.61 13.79 3.23
CA VAL A 9 37.57 13.47 2.25
C VAL A 9 36.27 13.16 3.02
N VAL A 10 35.37 14.13 3.10
CA VAL A 10 34.04 13.94 3.62
C VAL A 10 33.23 13.21 2.54
N LEU A 11 33.09 11.90 2.69
CA LEU A 11 32.22 11.07 1.83
C LEU A 11 30.77 11.37 2.24
N THR A 12 30.11 12.29 1.53
CA THR A 12 28.69 12.52 1.66
C THR A 12 27.96 11.34 1.01
N ALA A 13 27.56 10.37 1.81
CA ALA A 13 26.63 9.34 1.38
C ALA A 13 25.28 10.02 1.10
N SER A 14 25.00 10.31 -0.17
CA SER A 14 23.66 10.65 -0.62
C SER A 14 22.78 9.41 -0.39
N LEU A 15 22.01 9.44 0.69
CA LEU A 15 20.88 8.52 0.89
C LEU A 15 19.86 8.85 -0.21
N LEU A 16 19.96 8.16 -1.33
CA LEU A 16 18.86 8.07 -2.29
C LEU A 16 17.72 7.41 -1.51
N ALA A 17 16.70 8.19 -1.17
CA ALA A 17 15.47 7.65 -0.65
C ALA A 17 14.87 6.80 -1.76
N GLY A 18 15.16 5.49 -1.74
CA GLY A 18 14.60 4.51 -2.65
C GLY A 18 13.07 4.48 -2.49
N ASP A 19 12.37 4.05 -3.54
CA ASP A 19 10.94 3.82 -3.47
C ASP A 19 10.61 2.87 -2.31
N VAL A 20 9.48 3.15 -1.64
CA VAL A 20 9.02 2.36 -0.50
C VAL A 20 8.70 0.92 -0.89
N TRP A 21 8.43 0.67 -2.16
CA TRP A 21 8.20 -0.65 -2.77
C TRP A 21 9.17 -0.93 -3.90
N GLN A 22 9.43 -2.20 -4.11
CA GLN A 22 10.18 -2.75 -5.24
C GLN A 22 9.20 -3.46 -6.18
N SER A 23 9.64 -3.84 -7.39
CA SER A 23 8.79 -4.58 -8.35
C SER A 23 8.16 -5.85 -7.77
N LYS A 24 8.88 -6.56 -6.89
CA LYS A 24 8.37 -7.75 -6.19
C LYS A 24 7.23 -7.45 -5.22
N ASP A 25 7.10 -6.20 -4.78
CA ASP A 25 6.06 -5.76 -3.84
C ASP A 25 4.77 -5.34 -4.56
N LEU A 26 4.75 -5.39 -5.88
CA LEU A 26 3.59 -5.02 -6.69
C LEU A 26 2.80 -6.26 -7.12
N VAL A 27 1.48 -6.11 -7.20
CA VAL A 27 0.56 -7.10 -7.76
C VAL A 27 -0.42 -6.41 -8.70
N GLN A 28 -0.71 -7.05 -9.84
CA GLN A 28 -1.63 -6.49 -10.81
C GLN A 28 -3.08 -6.75 -10.42
N PRO A 29 -4.04 -5.87 -10.77
CA PRO A 29 -5.47 -6.07 -10.50
C PRO A 29 -5.99 -7.43 -10.96
N LYS A 30 -5.60 -7.91 -12.13
CA LYS A 30 -6.00 -9.22 -12.68
C LYS A 30 -5.58 -10.40 -11.79
N ASP A 31 -4.39 -10.30 -11.18
CA ASP A 31 -3.84 -11.36 -10.34
C ASP A 31 -4.55 -11.38 -8.97
N VAL A 32 -4.91 -10.19 -8.46
CA VAL A 32 -5.76 -10.08 -7.26
C VAL A 32 -7.16 -10.62 -7.53
N ALA A 33 -7.74 -10.32 -8.70
CA ALA A 33 -9.06 -10.81 -9.09
C ALA A 33 -9.12 -12.34 -9.20
N ALA A 34 -8.00 -12.98 -9.54
CA ALA A 34 -7.90 -14.45 -9.59
C ALA A 34 -7.98 -15.10 -8.21
N ASP A 35 -7.56 -14.43 -7.16
CA ASP A 35 -7.63 -14.90 -5.77
C ASP A 35 -7.80 -13.75 -4.77
N ILE A 36 -9.04 -13.36 -4.54
CA ILE A 36 -9.40 -12.32 -3.56
C ILE A 36 -9.60 -12.86 -2.14
N LYS A 37 -9.58 -14.19 -1.96
CA LYS A 37 -9.94 -14.82 -0.67
C LYS A 37 -8.74 -15.20 0.18
N SER A 38 -7.65 -15.61 -0.45
CA SER A 38 -6.46 -16.08 0.29
C SER A 38 -5.72 -14.96 1.00
N PRO A 39 -5.43 -13.79 0.39
CA PRO A 39 -4.78 -12.69 1.09
C PRO A 39 -5.75 -11.90 1.96
N LEU A 40 -5.20 -11.20 2.95
CA LEU A 40 -5.91 -10.10 3.61
C LEU A 40 -5.83 -8.86 2.71
N VAL A 41 -6.95 -8.45 2.13
CA VAL A 41 -7.03 -7.28 1.24
C VAL A 41 -7.48 -6.07 2.05
N LEU A 42 -6.64 -5.03 2.07
CA LEU A 42 -6.86 -3.82 2.86
C LEU A 42 -7.10 -2.61 1.93
N TYR A 43 -8.23 -1.96 2.14
CA TYR A 43 -8.54 -0.69 1.49
C TYR A 43 -8.05 0.47 2.36
N VAL A 44 -7.18 1.31 1.82
CA VAL A 44 -6.52 2.42 2.56
C VAL A 44 -6.90 3.82 2.06
N GLY A 45 -8.06 3.93 1.43
CA GLY A 45 -8.60 5.19 0.95
C GLY A 45 -9.70 5.79 1.84
N PHE A 46 -10.48 6.70 1.28
CA PHE A 46 -11.55 7.39 2.02
C PHE A 46 -12.82 6.54 2.11
N PRO A 47 -13.56 6.63 3.23
CA PRO A 47 -14.71 5.75 3.50
C PRO A 47 -15.84 5.87 2.48
N VAL A 48 -16.07 7.05 1.93
CA VAL A 48 -17.11 7.28 0.93
C VAL A 48 -16.86 6.44 -0.34
N LEU A 49 -15.62 6.32 -0.77
CA LEU A 49 -15.26 5.53 -1.94
C LEU A 49 -15.35 4.02 -1.65
N PHE A 50 -14.96 3.60 -0.45
CA PHE A 50 -15.11 2.22 -0.02
C PHE A 50 -16.58 1.78 -0.01
N ARG A 51 -17.48 2.61 0.52
CA ARG A 51 -18.92 2.32 0.49
C ARG A 51 -19.47 2.27 -0.93
N ALA A 52 -19.01 3.17 -1.80
CA ALA A 52 -19.45 3.22 -3.20
C ALA A 52 -19.06 1.97 -3.98
N ALA A 53 -17.83 1.47 -3.81
CA ALA A 53 -17.35 0.26 -4.45
C ALA A 53 -16.06 -0.24 -3.81
N HIS A 54 -15.99 -1.52 -3.45
CA HIS A 54 -14.78 -2.15 -2.94
C HIS A 54 -14.68 -3.62 -3.37
N ILE A 55 -13.49 -4.18 -3.27
CA ILE A 55 -13.25 -5.60 -3.54
C ILE A 55 -13.96 -6.43 -2.46
N PRO A 56 -14.75 -7.46 -2.83
CA PRO A 56 -15.46 -8.29 -1.85
C PRO A 56 -14.52 -8.88 -0.81
N GLY A 57 -14.92 -8.79 0.46
CA GLY A 57 -14.13 -9.27 1.59
C GLY A 57 -12.94 -8.38 1.97
N SER A 58 -12.68 -7.29 1.24
CA SER A 58 -11.66 -6.33 1.68
C SER A 58 -12.07 -5.59 2.95
N VAL A 59 -11.09 -5.32 3.79
CA VAL A 59 -11.27 -4.61 5.06
C VAL A 59 -10.99 -3.14 4.89
N TYR A 60 -11.89 -2.29 5.34
CA TYR A 60 -11.65 -0.86 5.42
C TYR A 60 -10.61 -0.58 6.51
N ALA A 61 -9.45 -0.07 6.11
CA ALA A 61 -8.31 0.18 6.99
C ALA A 61 -7.96 1.67 7.16
N GLY A 62 -8.88 2.55 6.77
CA GLY A 62 -8.75 4.00 6.91
C GLY A 62 -7.88 4.66 5.85
N PRO A 63 -7.98 6.00 5.68
CA PRO A 63 -7.17 6.71 4.71
C PRO A 63 -5.72 6.79 5.18
N GLY A 64 -4.80 6.14 4.44
CA GLY A 64 -3.39 6.05 4.80
C GLY A 64 -2.67 7.40 4.91
N SER A 65 -3.20 8.45 4.29
CA SER A 65 -2.69 9.82 4.37
C SER A 65 -3.02 10.54 5.70
N LYS A 66 -3.81 9.92 6.58
CA LYS A 66 -4.26 10.49 7.86
C LYS A 66 -3.75 9.67 9.04
N THR A 67 -3.41 10.34 10.14
CA THR A 67 -2.98 9.68 11.38
C THR A 67 -4.03 8.67 11.88
N GLU A 68 -5.30 9.09 11.89
CA GLU A 68 -6.42 8.22 12.28
C GLU A 68 -6.55 7.00 11.37
N GLY A 69 -6.26 7.17 10.08
CA GLY A 69 -6.25 6.06 9.11
C GLY A 69 -5.13 5.07 9.38
N ILE A 70 -3.95 5.53 9.76
CA ILE A 70 -2.85 4.63 10.17
C ILE A 70 -3.20 3.88 11.45
N GLU A 71 -3.88 4.50 12.41
CA GLU A 71 -4.36 3.79 13.61
C GLU A 71 -5.43 2.74 13.27
N MET A 72 -6.32 3.03 12.31
CA MET A 72 -7.28 2.04 11.80
C MET A 72 -6.57 0.88 11.10
N LEU A 73 -5.53 1.16 10.32
CA LEU A 73 -4.72 0.15 9.66
C LEU A 73 -4.05 -0.79 10.67
N LYS A 74 -3.49 -0.25 11.75
CA LYS A 74 -2.90 -1.04 12.84
C LYS A 74 -3.92 -1.99 13.45
N LYS A 75 -5.13 -1.51 13.71
CA LYS A 75 -6.23 -2.34 14.23
C LYS A 75 -6.65 -3.42 13.24
N ALA A 76 -6.72 -3.10 11.95
CA ALA A 76 -7.12 -4.03 10.90
C ALA A 76 -6.18 -5.24 10.77
N VAL A 77 -4.91 -5.09 11.16
CA VAL A 77 -3.91 -6.16 11.12
C VAL A 77 -3.56 -6.72 12.49
N GLU A 78 -4.20 -6.26 13.55
CA GLU A 78 -3.94 -6.74 14.91
C GLU A 78 -4.13 -8.25 15.01
N GLY A 79 -3.16 -8.93 15.62
CA GLY A 79 -3.18 -10.38 15.76
C GLY A 79 -2.84 -11.19 14.50
N GLN A 80 -2.62 -10.53 13.35
CA GLN A 80 -2.22 -11.25 12.15
C GLN A 80 -0.76 -11.70 12.24
N PRO A 81 -0.43 -12.93 11.75
CA PRO A 81 0.96 -13.37 11.65
C PRO A 81 1.78 -12.44 10.76
N LYS A 82 3.05 -12.21 11.08
CA LYS A 82 3.90 -11.28 10.32
C LYS A 82 4.18 -11.73 8.88
N ASN A 83 4.01 -12.99 8.57
CA ASN A 83 4.10 -13.55 7.22
C ASN A 83 2.74 -13.65 6.51
N ARG A 84 1.66 -13.13 7.08
CA ARG A 84 0.34 -13.07 6.44
C ARG A 84 0.45 -12.37 5.10
N ALA A 85 -0.09 -12.97 4.05
CA ALA A 85 -0.21 -12.32 2.75
C ALA A 85 -1.19 -11.15 2.87
N ILE A 86 -0.71 -9.93 2.64
CA ILE A 86 -1.50 -8.70 2.72
C ILE A 86 -1.38 -7.95 1.40
N ILE A 87 -2.51 -7.54 0.85
CA ILE A 87 -2.60 -6.68 -0.33
C ILE A 87 -3.23 -5.35 0.09
N VAL A 88 -2.56 -4.25 -0.25
CA VAL A 88 -3.04 -2.89 0.02
C VAL A 88 -3.50 -2.24 -1.27
N TYR A 89 -4.67 -1.58 -1.26
CA TYR A 89 -5.15 -0.79 -2.39
C TYR A 89 -5.95 0.43 -1.94
N CYS A 90 -6.04 1.41 -2.81
CA CYS A 90 -6.88 2.60 -2.62
C CYS A 90 -7.88 2.76 -3.78
N GLY A 91 -7.41 2.87 -5.01
CA GLY A 91 -8.26 2.96 -6.20
C GLY A 91 -8.87 4.32 -6.48
N CYS A 92 -8.50 5.38 -5.76
CA CYS A 92 -8.96 6.75 -6.05
C CYS A 92 -8.26 7.38 -7.25
N CYS A 93 -7.06 6.94 -7.57
CA CYS A 93 -6.14 7.53 -8.55
C CYS A 93 -5.03 6.53 -8.88
N PRO A 94 -4.13 6.85 -9.83
CA PRO A 94 -2.96 6.02 -10.10
C PRO A 94 -2.19 5.71 -8.80
N TRP A 95 -1.91 4.44 -8.57
CA TRP A 95 -1.33 3.94 -7.31
C TRP A 95 -0.03 4.66 -6.92
N GLU A 96 0.82 4.99 -7.88
CA GLU A 96 2.09 5.70 -7.65
C GLU A 96 1.90 7.12 -7.10
N LYS A 97 0.79 7.77 -7.46
CA LYS A 97 0.45 9.13 -7.08
C LYS A 97 -0.52 9.19 -5.89
N CYS A 98 -1.01 8.04 -5.45
CA CYS A 98 -1.99 7.98 -4.38
C CYS A 98 -1.36 8.35 -3.03
N PRO A 99 -1.87 9.39 -2.35
CA PRO A 99 -1.31 9.83 -1.06
C PRO A 99 -1.54 8.82 0.07
N ASN A 100 -2.47 7.89 -0.10
CA ASN A 100 -2.83 6.89 0.90
C ASN A 100 -1.95 5.63 0.86
N MET A 101 -1.46 5.27 -0.33
CA MET A 101 -0.76 4.00 -0.53
C MET A 101 0.60 3.94 0.16
N ARG A 102 1.45 4.93 -0.06
CA ARG A 102 2.83 4.95 0.45
C ARG A 102 2.89 4.95 1.97
N PRO A 103 2.17 5.81 2.70
CA PRO A 103 2.20 5.78 4.17
C PRO A 103 1.66 4.48 4.76
N ALA A 104 0.58 3.92 4.19
CA ALA A 104 0.01 2.66 4.64
C ALA A 104 0.99 1.49 4.44
N PHE A 105 1.59 1.37 3.27
CA PHE A 105 2.57 0.32 2.97
C PHE A 105 3.81 0.44 3.87
N THR A 106 4.33 1.65 4.07
CA THR A 106 5.45 1.92 4.99
C THR A 106 5.11 1.50 6.42
N ALA A 107 3.93 1.89 6.92
CA ALA A 107 3.51 1.53 8.27
C ALA A 107 3.43 0.02 8.49
N LEU A 108 2.86 -0.73 7.53
CA LEU A 108 2.81 -2.19 7.59
C LEU A 108 4.22 -2.82 7.60
N ARG A 109 5.12 -2.30 6.79
CA ARG A 109 6.51 -2.78 6.76
C ARG A 109 7.23 -2.50 8.09
N GLU A 110 7.07 -1.33 8.66
CA GLU A 110 7.63 -0.94 9.97
C GLU A 110 7.06 -1.80 11.11
N MET A 111 5.81 -2.23 11.00
CA MET A 111 5.21 -3.20 11.94
C MET A 111 5.76 -4.64 11.77
N GLY A 112 6.63 -4.89 10.79
CA GLY A 112 7.29 -6.18 10.58
C GLY A 112 6.55 -7.16 9.69
N TYR A 113 5.53 -6.73 8.95
CA TYR A 113 4.88 -7.59 7.95
C TYR A 113 5.81 -7.80 6.75
N THR A 114 6.04 -9.05 6.37
CA THR A 114 7.05 -9.44 5.36
C THR A 114 6.46 -9.86 4.02
N ASN A 115 5.17 -10.19 3.97
CA ASN A 115 4.48 -10.65 2.76
C ASN A 115 3.45 -9.61 2.30
N LEU A 116 3.97 -8.42 1.94
CA LEU A 116 3.18 -7.26 1.54
C LEU A 116 3.19 -7.07 0.03
N LYS A 117 2.02 -6.74 -0.53
CA LYS A 117 1.86 -6.31 -1.91
C LYS A 117 1.05 -5.02 -1.97
N ALA A 118 1.45 -4.12 -2.85
CA ALA A 118 0.64 -2.97 -3.26
C ALA A 118 -0.02 -3.29 -4.61
N MET A 119 -1.35 -3.15 -4.69
CA MET A 119 -2.04 -3.37 -5.96
C MET A 119 -1.79 -2.19 -6.90
N ALA A 120 -1.14 -2.47 -8.01
CA ALA A 120 -0.73 -1.48 -9.01
C ALA A 120 -1.92 -1.13 -9.93
N ILE A 121 -2.83 -0.29 -9.44
CA ILE A 121 -3.97 0.25 -10.19
C ILE A 121 -3.49 1.41 -11.07
N PRO A 122 -3.45 1.27 -12.41
CA PRO A 122 -2.87 2.29 -13.28
C PRO A 122 -3.65 3.61 -13.31
N GLU A 123 -4.98 3.57 -13.26
CA GLU A 123 -5.85 4.74 -13.31
C GLU A 123 -6.70 4.88 -12.05
N ASN A 124 -7.66 3.98 -11.85
CA ASN A 124 -8.55 3.95 -10.69
C ASN A 124 -9.31 2.62 -10.61
N LEU A 125 -9.98 2.38 -9.48
CA LEU A 125 -10.71 1.14 -9.26
C LEU A 125 -11.84 0.92 -10.28
N LYS A 126 -12.51 1.98 -10.75
CA LYS A 126 -13.55 1.83 -11.76
C LYS A 126 -12.98 1.28 -13.06
N THR A 127 -11.97 1.94 -13.63
CA THR A 127 -11.37 1.58 -14.93
C THR A 127 -10.65 0.23 -14.89
N ASP A 128 -9.87 -0.01 -13.83
CA ASP A 128 -8.93 -1.14 -13.79
C ASP A 128 -9.49 -2.39 -13.08
N TRP A 129 -10.66 -2.26 -12.47
CA TRP A 129 -11.31 -3.35 -11.75
C TRP A 129 -12.78 -3.52 -12.17
N THR A 130 -13.63 -2.53 -11.91
CA THR A 130 -15.08 -2.64 -12.15
C THR A 130 -15.42 -2.80 -13.63
N ASP A 131 -14.83 -1.97 -14.50
CA ASP A 131 -15.06 -2.01 -15.94
C ASP A 131 -14.42 -3.24 -16.60
N LYS A 132 -13.53 -3.94 -15.90
CA LYS A 132 -12.96 -5.24 -16.31
C LYS A 132 -13.88 -6.42 -15.94
N GLY A 133 -14.98 -6.16 -15.26
CA GLY A 133 -15.92 -7.20 -14.84
C GLY A 133 -15.45 -7.99 -13.60
N TYR A 134 -14.46 -7.50 -12.85
CA TYR A 134 -14.03 -8.15 -11.62
C TYR A 134 -15.03 -7.92 -10.50
N PRO A 135 -15.10 -8.82 -9.50
CA PRO A 135 -16.10 -8.76 -8.44
C PRO A 135 -16.03 -7.45 -7.66
N ILE A 136 -17.18 -6.83 -7.42
CA ILE A 136 -17.32 -5.61 -6.64
C ILE A 136 -18.45 -5.74 -5.61
N GLU A 137 -18.27 -5.16 -4.46
CA GLU A 137 -19.26 -5.04 -3.41
C GLU A 137 -19.52 -3.57 -3.12
N ARG A 138 -20.76 -3.25 -2.75
CA ARG A 138 -21.21 -1.92 -2.32
C ARG A 138 -21.89 -2.05 -0.98
N ARG A 139 -21.60 -1.13 -0.06
CA ARG A 139 -22.35 -1.04 1.18
C ARG A 139 -23.49 -0.03 1.00
N ALA A 140 -24.71 -0.46 1.29
CA ALA A 140 -25.82 0.46 1.46
C ALA A 140 -25.53 1.43 2.62
N GLU A 141 -26.02 2.66 2.51
CA GLU A 141 -25.96 3.64 3.60
C GLU A 141 -26.80 3.18 4.81
#